data_306d9b5ff06ad789f55d66c0fa68159f
#
_entry.id   306d9b5ff06ad789f55d66c0fa68159f
#
_cell.length_a   1.000
_cell.length_b   1.000
_cell.length_c   1.000
_cell.angle_alpha   90.00
_cell.angle_beta   90.00
_cell.angle_gamma   90.00
#
_symmetry.space_group_name_H-M   'P 1'
#
loop_
_entity.id
_entity.type
_entity.pdbx_description
1 polymer ?
#
loop_
_entity_poly.entity_id
_entity_poly.type
_entity_poly.pdbx_seq_one_letter_code
_entity_poly.pdbx_strand_id
1 'polypeptide(L)'
;MKKMILLTACAMLFVFTAGYSQNAANQTAAATDAKAKVNGPVAKFDKMGNSFGEIPQGTPVSTKFIITNDGNEPLIIASAKASCGCTTPSYTQDPVLPGKTAEINVTYNAAVVGDFTKTVTVKTNAGDQPVVLRIDGKVIAKK
;
A
#
# COMPACT_ATOMS: atom_id res chain seq x y z
N MET A 1 1.02 -80.30 -19.68
CA MET A 1 2.13 -81.21 -19.28
C MET A 1 2.92 -80.45 -18.26
N LYS A 2 2.78 -80.84 -16.99
CA LYS A 2 3.84 -81.31 -16.09
C LYS A 2 4.88 -80.21 -15.84
N LYS A 3 5.25 -79.80 -14.65
CA LYS A 3 5.34 -80.29 -13.25
C LYS A 3 5.77 -79.06 -12.43
N MET A 4 5.18 -78.62 -11.30
CA MET A 4 5.45 -79.08 -9.97
C MET A 4 6.91 -79.13 -9.55
N ILE A 5 7.26 -78.39 -8.49
CA ILE A 5 8.08 -78.70 -7.32
C ILE A 5 8.45 -77.36 -6.68
N LEU A 6 7.99 -76.90 -5.59
CA LEU A 6 8.01 -77.28 -4.18
C LEU A 6 9.30 -76.89 -3.42
N LEU A 7 9.10 -76.15 -2.33
CA LEU A 7 9.90 -75.99 -1.09
C LEU A 7 11.19 -75.18 -1.23
N THR A 8 11.46 -74.20 -0.37
CA THR A 8 11.63 -74.34 1.08
C THR A 8 11.60 -72.99 1.78
N ALA A 9 11.09 -73.05 2.99
CA ALA A 9 11.06 -72.00 3.99
C ALA A 9 12.49 -71.58 4.46
N CYS A 10 12.65 -70.32 4.73
CA CYS A 10 13.57 -69.89 5.80
C CYS A 10 13.03 -68.65 6.49
N ALA A 11 12.58 -68.91 7.70
CA ALA A 11 12.20 -67.90 8.63
C ALA A 11 13.44 -67.16 9.13
N MET A 12 13.43 -65.84 9.11
CA MET A 12 14.18 -65.07 10.08
C MET A 12 13.36 -63.83 10.46
N LEU A 13 12.88 -63.91 11.67
CA LEU A 13 12.37 -62.78 12.43
C LEU A 13 13.50 -61.75 12.59
N PHE A 14 13.24 -60.54 12.12
CA PHE A 14 13.88 -59.35 12.66
C PHE A 14 12.79 -58.37 13.04
N VAL A 15 12.44 -58.44 14.32
CA VAL A 15 11.65 -57.42 14.98
C VAL A 15 12.54 -56.19 15.13
N PHE A 16 12.34 -55.19 14.31
CA PHE A 16 12.91 -53.89 14.54
C PHE A 16 11.73 -52.92 14.82
N THR A 17 11.45 -52.79 16.10
CA THR A 17 10.56 -51.77 16.63
C THR A 17 11.31 -50.44 16.58
N ALA A 18 11.20 -49.70 15.49
CA ALA A 18 11.54 -48.29 15.46
C ALA A 18 10.23 -47.53 15.56
N GLY A 19 9.98 -46.94 16.72
CA GLY A 19 8.87 -46.07 17.00
C GLY A 19 8.96 -44.81 16.12
N TYR A 20 8.11 -44.74 15.13
CA TYR A 20 7.83 -43.48 14.47
C TYR A 20 6.87 -42.69 15.35
N SER A 21 7.44 -41.82 16.19
CA SER A 21 6.71 -40.77 16.83
C SER A 21 6.21 -39.82 15.72
N GLN A 22 4.98 -39.99 15.27
CA GLN A 22 4.30 -39.00 14.43
C GLN A 22 3.95 -37.82 15.33
N ASN A 23 4.89 -36.88 15.43
CA ASN A 23 4.59 -35.55 15.91
C ASN A 23 3.77 -34.87 14.83
N ALA A 24 2.46 -34.99 14.90
CA ALA A 24 1.52 -34.20 14.15
C ALA A 24 1.65 -32.74 14.65
N ALA A 25 2.72 -32.06 14.25
CA ALA A 25 2.80 -30.64 14.37
C ALA A 25 1.76 -30.05 13.44
N ASN A 26 0.72 -29.56 14.06
CA ASN A 26 -0.27 -28.66 13.49
C ASN A 26 0.44 -27.50 12.77
N GLN A 27 0.68 -27.65 11.48
CA GLN A 27 1.09 -26.54 10.62
C GLN A 27 -0.17 -25.74 10.30
N THR A 28 -0.52 -24.86 11.24
CA THR A 28 -1.30 -23.69 10.92
C THR A 28 -0.49 -22.94 9.86
N ALA A 29 -0.87 -23.09 8.60
CA ALA A 29 -0.35 -22.30 7.51
C ALA A 29 -0.73 -20.84 7.79
N ALA A 30 0.14 -20.13 8.49
CA ALA A 30 0.19 -18.70 8.41
C ALA A 30 0.57 -18.41 6.95
N ALA A 31 -0.42 -18.01 6.16
CA ALA A 31 -0.18 -17.38 4.88
C ALA A 31 0.63 -16.11 5.15
N THR A 32 1.93 -16.27 5.20
CA THR A 32 2.86 -15.16 5.15
C THR A 32 2.79 -14.69 3.70
N ASP A 33 2.02 -13.64 3.46
CA ASP A 33 2.16 -12.82 2.26
C ASP A 33 3.65 -12.51 2.13
N ALA A 34 4.31 -13.27 1.28
CA ALA A 34 5.67 -12.99 0.85
C ALA A 34 5.61 -11.80 -0.11
N LYS A 35 5.26 -10.61 0.44
CA LYS A 35 5.47 -9.34 -0.23
C LYS A 35 6.95 -9.27 -0.56
N ALA A 36 7.28 -9.30 -1.83
CA ALA A 36 8.64 -9.16 -2.33
C ALA A 36 9.31 -8.02 -1.56
N LYS A 37 10.42 -8.32 -0.88
CA LYS A 37 11.12 -7.36 -0.02
C LYS A 37 11.71 -6.27 -0.91
N VAL A 38 10.93 -5.22 -1.12
CA VAL A 38 11.39 -4.02 -1.83
C VAL A 38 12.39 -3.34 -0.91
N ASN A 39 13.65 -3.29 -1.34
CA ASN A 39 14.69 -2.55 -0.61
C ASN A 39 14.48 -1.05 -0.85
N GLY A 40 14.18 -0.33 0.23
CA GLY A 40 13.94 1.11 0.21
C GLY A 40 12.52 1.51 0.63
N PRO A 41 12.25 2.82 0.69
CA PRO A 41 10.91 3.35 0.95
C PRO A 41 10.02 3.15 -0.28
N VAL A 42 8.74 2.87 -0.07
CA VAL A 42 7.74 2.76 -1.13
C VAL A 42 6.53 3.61 -0.78
N ALA A 43 6.24 4.58 -1.62
CA ALA A 43 5.11 5.49 -1.44
C ALA A 43 3.86 4.92 -2.14
N LYS A 44 2.86 4.54 -1.36
CA LYS A 44 1.55 4.12 -1.87
C LYS A 44 0.49 5.13 -1.46
N PHE A 45 -0.24 5.66 -2.43
CA PHE A 45 -1.34 6.60 -2.19
C PHE A 45 -2.68 5.85 -2.19
N ASP A 46 -3.61 6.28 -1.33
CA ASP A 46 -4.98 5.78 -1.29
C ASP A 46 -5.77 6.17 -2.54
N LYS A 47 -5.51 7.39 -3.02
CA LYS A 47 -6.11 7.97 -4.23
C LYS A 47 -5.15 8.99 -4.85
N MET A 48 -5.31 9.24 -6.15
CA MET A 48 -4.52 10.21 -6.90
C MET A 48 -5.32 11.46 -7.26
N GLY A 49 -6.63 11.46 -6.99
CA GLY A 49 -7.52 12.58 -7.29
C GLY A 49 -8.68 12.67 -6.32
N ASN A 50 -9.29 13.87 -6.26
CA ASN A 50 -10.50 14.12 -5.50
C ASN A 50 -11.35 15.18 -6.22
N SER A 51 -12.60 14.86 -6.47
CA SER A 51 -13.58 15.82 -6.99
C SER A 51 -14.45 16.36 -5.85
N PHE A 52 -14.58 17.67 -5.79
CA PHE A 52 -15.42 18.34 -4.78
C PHE A 52 -16.86 18.55 -5.26
N GLY A 53 -17.14 18.31 -6.55
CA GLY A 53 -18.43 18.67 -7.14
C GLY A 53 -18.65 20.18 -7.17
N GLU A 54 -19.88 20.65 -6.93
CA GLU A 54 -20.20 22.06 -6.86
C GLU A 54 -19.95 22.61 -5.46
N ILE A 55 -19.19 23.70 -5.37
CA ILE A 55 -18.84 24.38 -4.13
C ILE A 55 -19.17 25.88 -4.20
N PRO A 56 -19.63 26.52 -3.11
CA PRO A 56 -19.94 27.94 -3.12
C PRO A 56 -18.69 28.81 -3.17
N GLN A 57 -18.76 29.91 -3.92
CA GLN A 57 -17.66 30.88 -4.02
C GLN A 57 -17.23 31.40 -2.64
N GLY A 58 -15.93 31.52 -2.43
CA GLY A 58 -15.33 32.06 -1.22
C GLY A 58 -15.41 31.13 -0.01
N THR A 59 -15.88 29.86 -0.19
CA THR A 59 -15.89 28.85 0.86
C THR A 59 -14.78 27.86 0.61
N PRO A 60 -13.65 27.90 1.37
CA PRO A 60 -12.56 26.95 1.18
C PRO A 60 -13.01 25.51 1.43
N VAL A 61 -12.50 24.60 0.61
CA VAL A 61 -12.72 23.16 0.75
C VAL A 61 -11.39 22.44 0.87
N SER A 62 -11.38 21.36 1.64
CA SER A 62 -10.17 20.57 1.88
C SER A 62 -10.42 19.10 1.63
N THR A 63 -9.38 18.40 1.17
CA THR A 63 -9.35 16.94 1.08
C THR A 63 -8.04 16.42 1.63
N LYS A 64 -8.05 15.15 2.04
CA LYS A 64 -6.89 14.42 2.51
C LYS A 64 -6.52 13.34 1.50
N PHE A 65 -5.24 13.21 1.25
CA PHE A 65 -4.63 12.07 0.58
C PHE A 65 -3.77 11.32 1.59
N ILE A 66 -3.96 10.01 1.66
CA ILE A 66 -3.19 9.17 2.57
C ILE A 66 -2.04 8.55 1.80
N ILE A 67 -0.83 8.73 2.32
CA ILE A 67 0.36 8.06 1.83
C ILE A 67 0.76 6.98 2.84
N THR A 68 0.94 5.77 2.36
CA THR A 68 1.41 4.62 3.14
C THR A 68 2.82 4.28 2.72
N ASN A 69 3.70 4.05 3.68
CA ASN A 69 5.02 3.50 3.40
C ASN A 69 4.93 1.97 3.30
N ASP A 70 4.93 1.46 2.10
CA ASP A 70 4.83 0.04 1.78
C ASP A 70 6.21 -0.63 1.62
N GLY A 71 7.28 0.13 1.89
CA GLY A 71 8.67 -0.30 1.86
C GLY A 71 9.21 -0.76 3.21
N ASN A 72 10.52 -0.98 3.27
CA ASN A 72 11.24 -1.42 4.47
C ASN A 72 12.16 -0.35 5.08
N GLU A 73 12.21 0.86 4.48
CA GLU A 73 12.96 2.01 4.98
C GLU A 73 12.04 3.20 5.21
N PRO A 74 12.44 4.20 6.03
CA PRO A 74 11.62 5.38 6.28
C PRO A 74 11.33 6.17 5.00
N LEU A 75 10.06 6.51 4.78
CA LEU A 75 9.59 7.34 3.68
C LEU A 75 9.54 8.81 4.14
N ILE A 76 10.17 9.69 3.36
CA ILE A 76 10.21 11.13 3.64
C ILE A 76 9.47 11.86 2.52
N ILE A 77 8.53 12.73 2.90
CA ILE A 77 7.88 13.66 1.98
C ILE A 77 8.78 14.90 1.89
N ALA A 78 9.55 14.99 0.82
CA ALA A 78 10.52 16.07 0.64
C ALA A 78 9.83 17.40 0.28
N SER A 79 8.73 17.37 -0.49
CA SER A 79 7.94 18.56 -0.79
C SER A 79 6.54 18.19 -1.33
N ALA A 80 5.60 19.11 -1.11
CA ALA A 80 4.30 19.11 -1.80
C ALA A 80 4.05 20.53 -2.32
N LYS A 81 3.96 20.68 -3.65
CA LYS A 81 3.81 21.99 -4.30
C LYS A 81 2.54 22.01 -5.14
N ALA A 82 1.69 23.01 -4.90
CA ALA A 82 0.50 23.22 -5.69
C ALA A 82 0.81 23.95 -7.02
N SER A 83 -0.03 23.75 -8.03
CA SER A 83 0.05 24.40 -9.34
C SER A 83 -0.34 25.89 -9.31
N CYS A 84 -0.97 26.38 -8.23
CA CYS A 84 -1.34 27.79 -8.04
C CYS A 84 -1.37 28.16 -6.56
N GLY A 85 -1.31 29.48 -6.27
CA GLY A 85 -1.48 30.02 -4.91
C GLY A 85 -2.90 29.88 -4.34
N CYS A 86 -3.86 29.42 -5.15
CA CYS A 86 -5.23 29.15 -4.73
C CYS A 86 -5.41 27.79 -4.04
N THR A 87 -4.35 27.00 -4.01
CA THR A 87 -4.31 25.65 -3.40
C THR A 87 -3.13 25.58 -2.45
N THR A 88 -3.40 25.19 -1.21
CA THR A 88 -2.38 25.10 -0.16
C THR A 88 -2.27 23.67 0.34
N PRO A 89 -1.19 22.95 -0.01
CA PRO A 89 -0.89 21.65 0.58
C PRO A 89 -0.23 21.80 1.95
N SER A 90 -0.55 20.92 2.88
CA SER A 90 0.18 20.73 4.13
C SER A 90 0.42 19.25 4.39
N TYR A 91 1.54 18.89 4.97
CA TYR A 91 1.96 17.51 5.21
C TYR A 91 2.92 17.43 6.39
N THR A 92 3.08 16.21 6.96
CA THR A 92 4.04 15.98 8.03
C THR A 92 5.48 16.03 7.48
N GLN A 93 6.39 16.61 8.29
CA GLN A 93 7.83 16.59 8.03
C GLN A 93 8.51 15.35 8.61
N ASP A 94 7.79 14.62 9.47
CA ASP A 94 8.34 13.43 10.11
C ASP A 94 8.44 12.26 9.13
N PRO A 95 9.51 11.45 9.23
CA PRO A 95 9.65 10.23 8.44
C PRO A 95 8.51 9.24 8.71
N VAL A 96 7.90 8.74 7.66
CA VAL A 96 6.85 7.71 7.73
C VAL A 96 7.53 6.34 7.80
N LEU A 97 7.47 5.70 8.95
CA LEU A 97 8.08 4.39 9.17
C LEU A 97 7.41 3.29 8.31
N PRO A 98 8.10 2.17 8.06
CA PRO A 98 7.55 1.02 7.35
C PRO A 98 6.17 0.60 7.88
N GLY A 99 5.19 0.44 6.99
CA GLY A 99 3.82 0.08 7.32
C GLY A 99 2.98 1.21 7.96
N LYS A 100 3.54 2.41 8.14
CA LYS A 100 2.82 3.57 8.69
C LYS A 100 2.30 4.46 7.57
N THR A 101 1.37 5.34 7.95
CA THR A 101 0.71 6.29 7.05
C THR A 101 1.00 7.73 7.46
N ALA A 102 0.92 8.64 6.49
CA ALA A 102 0.90 10.08 6.71
C ALA A 102 -0.22 10.72 5.88
N GLU A 103 -0.63 11.94 6.26
CA GLU A 103 -1.65 12.70 5.57
C GLU A 103 -1.04 13.86 4.80
N ILE A 104 -1.53 14.08 3.58
CA ILE A 104 -1.30 15.30 2.81
C ILE A 104 -2.65 15.99 2.69
N ASN A 105 -2.81 17.10 3.41
CA ASN A 105 -4.03 17.90 3.35
C ASN A 105 -3.91 18.92 2.23
N VAL A 106 -4.92 19.04 1.40
CA VAL A 106 -4.97 19.98 0.28
C VAL A 106 -6.20 20.86 0.42
N THR A 107 -6.00 22.16 0.58
CA THR A 107 -7.06 23.16 0.71
C THR A 107 -7.13 24.02 -0.54
N TYR A 108 -8.32 24.16 -1.10
CA TYR A 108 -8.63 25.07 -2.22
C TYR A 108 -9.52 26.22 -1.74
N ASN A 109 -9.17 27.46 -2.10
CA ASN A 109 -9.81 28.66 -1.54
C ASN A 109 -11.15 29.05 -2.22
N ALA A 110 -11.51 28.41 -3.33
CA ALA A 110 -12.76 28.64 -4.08
C ALA A 110 -13.04 30.13 -4.43
N ALA A 111 -12.01 30.94 -4.67
CA ALA A 111 -12.16 32.38 -4.88
C ALA A 111 -12.82 32.74 -6.23
N VAL A 112 -12.61 31.93 -7.26
CA VAL A 112 -13.03 32.23 -8.64
C VAL A 112 -14.14 31.27 -9.07
N VAL A 113 -15.24 31.82 -9.57
CA VAL A 113 -16.38 31.04 -10.12
C VAL A 113 -15.97 30.33 -11.41
N GLY A 114 -16.46 29.13 -11.61
CA GLY A 114 -16.20 28.27 -12.77
C GLY A 114 -15.59 26.94 -12.43
N ASP A 115 -15.35 26.13 -13.43
CA ASP A 115 -14.69 24.83 -13.28
C ASP A 115 -13.21 25.01 -12.91
N PHE A 116 -12.73 24.16 -12.03
CA PHE A 116 -11.32 24.16 -11.66
C PHE A 116 -10.73 22.75 -11.69
N THR A 117 -9.49 22.71 -12.09
CA THR A 117 -8.61 21.53 -11.93
C THR A 117 -7.26 22.04 -11.43
N LYS A 118 -6.84 21.55 -10.30
CA LYS A 118 -5.54 21.89 -9.68
C LYS A 118 -4.76 20.63 -9.37
N THR A 119 -3.45 20.76 -9.39
CA THR A 119 -2.54 19.67 -9.09
C THR A 119 -1.62 20.01 -7.93
N VAL A 120 -1.23 19.00 -7.19
CA VAL A 120 -0.19 19.06 -6.16
C VAL A 120 0.88 18.05 -6.51
N THR A 121 2.09 18.54 -6.75
CA THR A 121 3.25 17.73 -7.05
C THR A 121 3.96 17.35 -5.76
N VAL A 122 3.96 16.08 -5.42
CA VAL A 122 4.56 15.51 -4.21
C VAL A 122 5.88 14.83 -4.57
N LYS A 123 6.97 15.23 -3.92
CA LYS A 123 8.27 14.57 -4.01
C LYS A 123 8.56 13.81 -2.73
N THR A 124 9.00 12.57 -2.87
CA THR A 124 9.41 11.71 -1.76
C THR A 124 10.78 11.10 -2.05
N ASN A 125 11.37 10.44 -1.06
CA ASN A 125 12.59 9.66 -1.25
C ASN A 125 12.33 8.23 -1.78
N ALA A 126 11.07 7.91 -2.14
CA ALA A 126 10.71 6.58 -2.68
C ALA A 126 10.98 6.43 -4.18
N GLY A 127 11.55 7.45 -4.82
CA GLY A 127 11.91 7.44 -6.25
C GLY A 127 12.15 8.84 -6.78
N ASP A 128 12.76 8.92 -7.96
CA ASP A 128 13.12 10.20 -8.60
C ASP A 128 11.92 10.92 -9.22
N GLN A 129 10.86 10.19 -9.52
CA GLN A 129 9.67 10.74 -10.16
C GLN A 129 8.69 11.30 -9.12
N PRO A 130 8.29 12.58 -9.27
CA PRO A 130 7.27 13.14 -8.39
C PRO A 130 5.89 12.54 -8.69
N VAL A 131 5.09 12.41 -7.64
CA VAL A 131 3.69 11.99 -7.74
C VAL A 131 2.81 13.23 -7.89
N VAL A 132 1.87 13.20 -8.82
CA VAL A 132 0.94 14.31 -9.06
C VAL A 132 -0.45 13.93 -8.56
N LEU A 133 -0.90 14.64 -7.51
CA LEU A 133 -2.25 14.54 -6.99
C LEU A 133 -3.13 15.60 -7.67
N ARG A 134 -4.39 15.28 -7.97
CA ARG A 134 -5.33 16.17 -8.65
C ARG A 134 -6.53 16.46 -7.76
N ILE A 135 -6.98 17.69 -7.77
CA ILE A 135 -8.30 18.10 -7.26
C ILE A 135 -9.07 18.82 -8.35
N ASP A 136 -10.36 18.60 -8.41
CA ASP A 136 -11.26 19.26 -9.36
C ASP A 136 -12.65 19.52 -8.77
N GLY A 137 -13.40 20.36 -9.42
CA GLY A 137 -14.76 20.73 -9.06
C GLY A 137 -15.23 21.96 -9.79
N LYS A 138 -16.38 22.50 -9.36
CA LYS A 138 -16.97 23.72 -9.93
C LYS A 138 -17.35 24.68 -8.82
N VAL A 139 -16.85 25.91 -8.92
CA VAL A 139 -17.24 26.99 -8.01
C VAL A 139 -18.48 27.67 -8.56
N ILE A 140 -19.57 27.69 -7.79
CA ILE A 140 -20.80 28.39 -8.11
C ILE A 140 -20.87 29.71 -7.35
N ALA A 141 -21.46 30.77 -8.00
CA ALA A 141 -21.66 32.04 -7.34
C ALA A 141 -22.51 31.87 -6.06
N LYS A 142 -22.11 32.54 -4.99
CA LYS A 142 -22.92 32.60 -3.77
C LYS A 142 -24.14 33.47 -4.06
N LYS A 143 -25.35 32.92 -3.87
CA LYS A 143 -26.60 33.68 -3.92
C LYS A 143 -26.68 34.62 -2.71
#